data_e0d9279a52307fb13efbebbf175991f3
#
_entry.id   e0d9279a52307fb13efbebbf175991f3
#
_cell.length_a   1.000
_cell.length_b   1.000
_cell.length_c   1.000
_cell.angle_alpha   90.00
_cell.angle_beta   90.00
_cell.angle_gamma   90.00
#
_symmetry.space_group_name_H-M   'P 1'
#
loop_
_entity.id
_entity.type
_entity.pdbx_description
1 polymer ?
#
loop_
_entity_poly.entity_id
_entity_poly.type
_entity_poly.pdbx_seq_one_letter_code
_entity_poly.pdbx_strand_id
1 'polypeptide(L)'
;RGVPEGVWSKCTACDNIIYKADLERSLNVCPKCDHHMRVTGRSRLDIFLDNDNREEIGTDLEPKDVLRFKDSKKYKDRISAAQKSTGENDALIAEKGTVKGVPLVAVAFDFNFMGGSMASVVGAKFVQAAEVSLKHRIPLVCFSASGGARMQEALMSLMQMAKTSAALARMSEEGIPFISVLTDPTMGGVSASLAMLGDIHIAEPKALIGFAGPRVIEQTVRQTL
;
A
#
# COMPACT_ATOMS: atom_id res chain seq x y z
N ARG A 1 27.90 7.87 28.73
CA ARG A 1 27.34 8.54 27.53
C ARG A 1 26.27 7.57 27.00
N GLY A 2 24.97 7.87 27.26
CA GLY A 2 23.88 7.05 26.76
C GLY A 2 23.85 7.10 25.23
N VAL A 3 23.57 5.95 24.60
CA VAL A 3 23.32 5.92 23.14
C VAL A 3 22.04 6.71 22.89
N PRO A 4 22.01 7.67 21.95
CA PRO A 4 20.80 8.43 21.66
C PRO A 4 19.65 7.48 21.27
N GLU A 5 18.49 7.63 21.88
CA GLU A 5 17.29 6.87 21.50
C GLU A 5 16.93 7.16 20.02
N GLY A 6 16.55 6.12 19.29
CA GLY A 6 16.12 6.24 17.89
C GLY A 6 17.20 6.10 16.81
N VAL A 7 18.48 5.89 17.20
CA VAL A 7 19.60 5.71 16.26
C VAL A 7 19.73 4.28 15.74
N TRP A 8 19.12 3.30 16.43
CA TRP A 8 19.21 1.89 16.13
C TRP A 8 17.84 1.29 15.80
N SER A 9 17.83 0.38 14.86
CA SER A 9 16.66 -0.44 14.50
C SER A 9 17.02 -1.91 14.64
N LYS A 10 16.05 -2.74 15.05
CA LYS A 10 16.22 -4.19 15.15
C LYS A 10 15.55 -4.84 13.91
N CYS A 11 16.28 -5.71 13.23
CA CYS A 11 15.70 -6.50 12.15
C CYS A 11 14.69 -7.51 12.70
N THR A 12 13.51 -7.55 12.14
CA THR A 12 12.43 -8.45 12.58
C THR A 12 12.66 -9.92 12.20
N ALA A 13 13.56 -10.19 11.26
CA ALA A 13 13.83 -11.54 10.78
C ALA A 13 15.08 -12.20 11.43
N CYS A 14 16.15 -11.42 11.66
CA CYS A 14 17.40 -11.96 12.18
C CYS A 14 17.82 -11.37 13.53
N ASP A 15 16.99 -10.53 14.13
CA ASP A 15 17.21 -9.87 15.42
C ASP A 15 18.47 -9.00 15.53
N ASN A 16 19.24 -8.84 14.47
CA ASN A 16 20.40 -7.97 14.46
C ASN A 16 20.01 -6.51 14.67
N ILE A 17 20.82 -5.82 15.46
CA ILE A 17 20.71 -4.37 15.65
C ILE A 17 21.48 -3.68 14.53
N ILE A 18 20.80 -2.76 13.84
CA ILE A 18 21.30 -2.08 12.64
C ILE A 18 21.26 -0.57 12.90
N TYR A 19 22.30 0.14 12.51
CA TYR A 19 22.29 1.60 12.54
C TYR A 19 21.26 2.14 11.55
N LYS A 20 20.41 3.05 12.00
CA LYS A 20 19.27 3.52 11.18
C LYS A 20 19.71 4.15 9.87
N ALA A 21 20.82 4.91 9.88
CA ALA A 21 21.36 5.49 8.65
C ALA A 21 21.87 4.43 7.65
N ASP A 22 22.37 3.29 8.13
CA ASP A 22 22.79 2.20 7.23
C ASP A 22 21.56 1.48 6.65
N LEU A 23 20.49 1.35 7.44
CA LEU A 23 19.23 0.81 6.97
C LEU A 23 18.58 1.73 5.91
N GLU A 24 18.62 3.04 6.11
CA GLU A 24 18.15 4.03 5.11
C GLU A 24 18.97 3.95 3.81
N ARG A 25 20.30 3.82 3.89
CA ARG A 25 21.17 3.62 2.71
C ARG A 25 20.86 2.33 1.96
N SER A 26 20.48 1.28 2.66
CA SER A 26 20.07 0.00 2.06
C SER A 26 18.59 -0.05 1.69
N LEU A 27 17.89 1.09 1.62
CA LEU A 27 16.47 1.22 1.27
C LEU A 27 15.56 0.31 2.14
N ASN A 28 15.86 0.25 3.43
CA ASN A 28 15.19 -0.60 4.43
C ASN A 28 15.32 -2.12 4.16
N VAL A 29 16.33 -2.54 3.43
CA VAL A 29 16.73 -3.95 3.33
C VAL A 29 17.81 -4.24 4.38
N CYS A 30 17.63 -5.27 5.18
CA CYS A 30 18.58 -5.63 6.23
C CYS A 30 19.94 -6.05 5.62
N PRO A 31 21.06 -5.37 5.93
CA PRO A 31 22.36 -5.71 5.35
C PRO A 31 22.97 -7.02 5.89
N LYS A 32 22.28 -7.70 6.83
CA LYS A 32 22.74 -8.96 7.44
C LYS A 32 22.01 -10.20 6.91
N CYS A 33 20.76 -10.08 6.50
CA CYS A 33 19.95 -11.22 6.08
C CYS A 33 19.06 -10.94 4.88
N ASP A 34 19.20 -9.78 4.23
CA ASP A 34 18.43 -9.35 3.07
C ASP A 34 16.91 -9.31 3.29
N HIS A 35 16.48 -9.26 4.57
CA HIS A 35 15.06 -9.10 4.87
C HIS A 35 14.59 -7.69 4.50
N HIS A 36 13.55 -7.61 3.68
CA HIS A 36 12.88 -6.36 3.33
C HIS A 36 12.00 -5.91 4.50
N MET A 37 12.43 -4.86 5.21
CA MET A 37 11.64 -4.28 6.29
C MET A 37 10.55 -3.39 5.71
N ARG A 38 9.42 -3.29 6.41
CA ARG A 38 8.31 -2.44 5.97
C ARG A 38 8.72 -0.97 5.87
N VAL A 39 8.28 -0.33 4.81
CA VAL A 39 8.40 1.12 4.59
C VAL A 39 6.99 1.72 4.48
N THR A 40 6.86 3.00 4.79
CA THR A 40 5.59 3.72 4.61
C THR A 40 5.28 3.89 3.12
N GLY A 41 4.01 4.11 2.78
CA GLY A 41 3.63 4.38 1.39
C GLY A 41 4.36 5.60 0.82
N ARG A 42 4.49 6.67 1.61
CA ARG A 42 5.23 7.88 1.24
C ARG A 42 6.71 7.59 0.96
N SER A 43 7.38 6.91 1.89
CA SER A 43 8.79 6.52 1.71
C SER A 43 8.98 5.59 0.49
N ARG A 44 8.00 4.74 0.16
CA ARG A 44 8.04 3.90 -1.03
C ARG A 44 8.07 4.73 -2.30
N LEU A 45 7.23 5.75 -2.39
CA LEU A 45 7.22 6.67 -3.53
C LEU A 45 8.49 7.51 -3.59
N ASP A 46 9.02 7.95 -2.43
CA ASP A 46 10.29 8.71 -2.36
C ASP A 46 11.50 7.89 -2.82
N ILE A 47 11.51 6.58 -2.55
CA ILE A 47 12.55 5.66 -3.05
C ILE A 47 12.41 5.42 -4.57
N PHE A 48 11.19 5.39 -5.08
CA PHE A 48 10.90 4.95 -6.44
C PHE A 48 10.92 6.06 -7.47
N LEU A 49 10.32 7.22 -7.15
CA LEU A 49 10.17 8.33 -8.07
C LEU A 49 11.40 9.27 -8.00
N ASP A 50 11.71 9.88 -9.14
CA ASP A 50 12.64 10.99 -9.20
C ASP A 50 12.12 12.16 -8.31
N ASN A 51 13.02 12.98 -7.77
CA ASN A 51 12.65 14.04 -6.82
C ASN A 51 11.91 15.21 -7.47
N ASP A 52 12.03 15.38 -8.78
CA ASP A 52 11.51 16.54 -9.50
C ASP A 52 10.12 16.26 -10.11
N ASN A 53 9.31 17.32 -10.21
CA ASN A 53 8.03 17.32 -10.96
C ASN A 53 7.01 16.25 -10.50
N ARG A 54 6.91 16.01 -9.20
CA ARG A 54 5.90 15.12 -8.62
C ARG A 54 4.59 15.87 -8.37
N GLU A 55 3.48 15.24 -8.72
CA GLU A 55 2.13 15.78 -8.54
C GLU A 55 1.29 14.75 -7.78
N GLU A 56 0.81 15.09 -6.58
CA GLU A 56 -0.04 14.23 -5.78
C GLU A 56 -1.46 14.21 -6.31
N ILE A 57 -2.07 13.01 -6.38
CA ILE A 57 -3.40 12.75 -6.93
C ILE A 57 -4.38 12.47 -5.78
N GLY A 58 -5.59 13.05 -5.87
CA GLY A 58 -6.69 12.78 -4.93
C GLY A 58 -6.45 13.31 -3.52
N THR A 59 -5.82 14.47 -3.41
CA THR A 59 -5.57 15.15 -2.13
C THR A 59 -6.85 15.68 -1.46
N ASP A 60 -7.92 15.85 -2.25
CA ASP A 60 -9.25 16.29 -1.81
C ASP A 60 -10.12 15.15 -1.25
N LEU A 61 -9.67 13.91 -1.39
CA LEU A 61 -10.43 12.74 -0.93
C LEU A 61 -10.22 12.51 0.56
N GLU A 62 -11.32 12.48 1.31
CA GLU A 62 -11.33 12.23 2.76
C GLU A 62 -12.25 11.07 3.13
N PRO A 63 -11.83 10.20 4.09
CA PRO A 63 -12.66 9.11 4.57
C PRO A 63 -13.85 9.63 5.37
N LYS A 64 -15.03 8.99 5.14
CA LYS A 64 -16.27 9.32 5.85
C LYS A 64 -16.85 8.07 6.50
N ASP A 65 -17.20 8.16 7.79
CA ASP A 65 -17.93 7.11 8.51
C ASP A 65 -19.43 7.19 8.21
N VAL A 66 -19.82 6.75 7.01
CA VAL A 66 -21.23 6.80 6.56
C VAL A 66 -22.10 5.82 7.34
N LEU A 67 -21.56 4.68 7.74
CA LEU A 67 -22.28 3.62 8.44
C LEU A 67 -22.34 3.83 9.96
N ARG A 68 -21.61 4.82 10.48
CA ARG A 68 -21.43 5.04 11.93
C ARG A 68 -20.98 3.76 12.64
N PHE A 69 -20.04 3.05 11.99
CA PHE A 69 -19.58 1.75 12.46
C PHE A 69 -18.92 1.87 13.84
N LYS A 70 -19.25 0.93 14.70
CA LYS A 70 -18.67 0.80 16.05
C LYS A 70 -18.50 -0.69 16.40
N ASP A 71 -17.28 -1.07 16.72
CA ASP A 71 -16.96 -2.30 17.46
C ASP A 71 -16.48 -1.92 18.88
N SER A 72 -15.28 -2.29 19.28
CA SER A 72 -14.64 -1.80 20.51
C SER A 72 -14.36 -0.29 20.49
N LYS A 73 -14.19 0.31 19.29
CA LYS A 73 -13.99 1.75 19.06
C LYS A 73 -14.83 2.19 17.85
N LYS A 74 -15.21 3.47 17.82
CA LYS A 74 -15.88 4.04 16.63
C LYS A 74 -14.92 4.09 15.45
N TYR A 75 -15.41 3.85 14.25
CA TYR A 75 -14.58 3.93 13.04
C TYR A 75 -13.99 5.33 12.85
N LYS A 76 -14.78 6.38 13.08
CA LYS A 76 -14.31 7.77 13.06
C LYS A 76 -13.07 8.00 13.95
N ASP A 77 -13.05 7.41 15.15
CA ASP A 77 -11.92 7.56 16.07
C ASP A 77 -10.67 6.80 15.57
N ARG A 78 -10.88 5.65 14.89
CA ARG A 78 -9.79 4.90 14.25
C ARG A 78 -9.18 5.67 13.08
N ILE A 79 -10.01 6.29 12.22
CA ILE A 79 -9.56 7.15 11.13
C ILE A 79 -8.70 8.29 11.69
N SER A 80 -9.23 9.05 12.64
CA SER A 80 -8.52 10.18 13.24
C SER A 80 -7.18 9.77 13.88
N ALA A 81 -7.15 8.62 14.56
CA ALA A 81 -5.93 8.09 15.15
C ALA A 81 -4.91 7.68 14.07
N ALA A 82 -5.35 7.04 12.99
CA ALA A 82 -4.49 6.65 11.86
C ALA A 82 -3.93 7.88 11.15
N GLN A 83 -4.76 8.87 10.83
CA GLN A 83 -4.33 10.15 10.23
C GLN A 83 -3.29 10.85 11.09
N LYS A 84 -3.52 10.92 12.41
CA LYS A 84 -2.56 11.54 13.35
C LYS A 84 -1.22 10.79 13.42
N SER A 85 -1.24 9.46 13.31
CA SER A 85 -0.03 8.63 13.43
C SER A 85 0.78 8.55 12.14
N THR A 86 0.12 8.62 10.97
CA THR A 86 0.78 8.47 9.66
C THR A 86 1.02 9.79 8.94
N GLY A 87 0.21 10.82 9.24
CA GLY A 87 0.19 12.07 8.49
C GLY A 87 -0.55 11.99 7.16
N GLU A 88 -1.12 10.81 6.82
CA GLU A 88 -1.82 10.57 5.56
C GLU A 88 -3.34 10.61 5.74
N ASN A 89 -4.08 10.99 4.69
CA ASN A 89 -5.54 11.05 4.73
C ASN A 89 -6.19 9.68 4.75
N ASP A 90 -5.63 8.71 4.03
CA ASP A 90 -6.05 7.30 3.99
C ASP A 90 -4.88 6.40 3.56
N ALA A 91 -5.12 5.11 3.45
CA ALA A 91 -4.12 4.06 3.26
C ALA A 91 -3.45 4.03 1.87
N LEU A 92 -3.80 4.91 0.93
CA LEU A 92 -3.20 4.97 -0.41
C LEU A 92 -2.66 6.37 -0.70
N ILE A 93 -1.40 6.44 -1.10
CA ILE A 93 -0.78 7.62 -1.66
C ILE A 93 -0.65 7.42 -3.17
N ALA A 94 -0.94 8.44 -3.97
CA ALA A 94 -0.86 8.39 -5.42
C ALA A 94 -0.15 9.63 -5.95
N GLU A 95 0.82 9.44 -6.83
CA GLU A 95 1.59 10.53 -7.42
C GLU A 95 1.86 10.25 -8.90
N LYS A 96 1.79 11.30 -9.70
CA LYS A 96 2.37 11.34 -11.05
C LYS A 96 3.79 11.88 -10.94
N GLY A 97 4.73 11.25 -11.61
CA GLY A 97 6.14 11.64 -11.58
C GLY A 97 6.92 10.94 -12.67
N THR A 98 8.23 10.81 -12.46
CA THR A 98 9.14 10.10 -13.37
C THR A 98 10.01 9.11 -12.62
N VAL A 99 10.51 8.12 -13.34
CA VAL A 99 11.59 7.22 -12.90
C VAL A 99 12.68 7.26 -13.97
N LYS A 100 13.85 7.78 -13.63
CA LYS A 100 14.94 8.02 -14.60
C LYS A 100 14.47 8.81 -15.84
N GLY A 101 13.61 9.80 -15.61
CA GLY A 101 13.02 10.64 -16.63
C GLY A 101 11.85 10.02 -17.41
N VAL A 102 11.48 8.76 -17.17
CA VAL A 102 10.32 8.11 -17.80
C VAL A 102 9.05 8.45 -17.02
N PRO A 103 8.04 9.09 -17.64
CA PRO A 103 6.83 9.49 -16.95
C PRO A 103 5.94 8.29 -16.60
N LEU A 104 5.36 8.32 -15.42
CA LEU A 104 4.41 7.31 -14.94
C LEU A 104 3.52 7.86 -13.81
N VAL A 105 2.52 7.08 -13.44
CA VAL A 105 1.79 7.24 -12.19
C VAL A 105 2.20 6.11 -11.24
N ALA A 106 2.50 6.44 -10.00
CA ALA A 106 2.79 5.47 -8.95
C ALA A 106 1.81 5.62 -7.79
N VAL A 107 1.33 4.49 -7.28
CA VAL A 107 0.51 4.44 -6.08
C VAL A 107 1.13 3.47 -5.08
N ALA A 108 1.10 3.83 -3.80
CA ALA A 108 1.64 2.99 -2.73
C ALA A 108 0.66 2.92 -1.56
N PHE A 109 0.40 1.70 -1.12
CA PHE A 109 -0.35 1.46 0.12
C PHE A 109 0.54 1.73 1.34
N ASP A 110 -0.05 2.36 2.36
CA ASP A 110 0.59 2.48 3.67
C ASP A 110 -0.04 1.51 4.67
N PHE A 111 0.72 0.47 5.03
CA PHE A 111 0.26 -0.54 5.97
C PHE A 111 0.03 0.02 7.39
N ASN A 112 0.70 1.12 7.74
CA ASN A 112 0.51 1.77 9.05
C ASN A 112 -0.86 2.43 9.17
N PHE A 113 -1.50 2.78 8.04
CA PHE A 113 -2.86 3.29 8.04
C PHE A 113 -3.86 2.11 8.05
N MET A 114 -4.32 1.74 9.23
CA MET A 114 -5.31 0.68 9.43
C MET A 114 -5.01 -0.63 8.68
N GLY A 115 -3.73 -1.07 8.69
CA GLY A 115 -3.29 -2.28 8.00
C GLY A 115 -3.30 -2.18 6.47
N GLY A 116 -3.18 -0.98 5.91
CA GLY A 116 -3.25 -0.76 4.47
C GLY A 116 -4.59 -1.14 3.85
N SER A 117 -5.67 -1.18 4.65
CA SER A 117 -6.94 -1.74 4.21
C SER A 117 -7.63 -0.86 3.16
N MET A 118 -8.16 -1.53 2.12
CA MET A 118 -8.86 -0.88 1.02
C MET A 118 -10.26 -0.44 1.44
N ALA A 119 -10.49 0.87 1.42
CA ALA A 119 -11.76 1.54 1.70
C ALA A 119 -12.18 2.41 0.50
N SER A 120 -13.28 3.13 0.63
CA SER A 120 -13.87 3.96 -0.42
C SER A 120 -12.88 5.00 -0.97
N VAL A 121 -12.09 5.64 -0.10
CA VAL A 121 -11.06 6.61 -0.50
C VAL A 121 -9.94 5.93 -1.27
N VAL A 122 -9.47 4.77 -0.82
CA VAL A 122 -8.42 4.00 -1.51
C VAL A 122 -8.86 3.66 -2.93
N GLY A 123 -10.07 3.11 -3.10
CA GLY A 123 -10.59 2.80 -4.43
C GLY A 123 -10.80 4.04 -5.30
N ALA A 124 -11.26 5.17 -4.72
CA ALA A 124 -11.44 6.42 -5.45
C ALA A 124 -10.08 6.98 -5.92
N LYS A 125 -9.08 7.01 -5.04
CA LYS A 125 -7.74 7.50 -5.36
C LYS A 125 -7.05 6.62 -6.40
N PHE A 126 -7.19 5.30 -6.31
CA PHE A 126 -6.68 4.36 -7.32
C PHE A 126 -7.31 4.63 -8.71
N VAL A 127 -8.62 4.83 -8.77
CA VAL A 127 -9.31 5.15 -10.03
C VAL A 127 -8.85 6.48 -10.59
N GLN A 128 -8.71 7.53 -9.78
CA GLN A 128 -8.15 8.81 -10.25
C GLN A 128 -6.72 8.64 -10.79
N ALA A 129 -5.88 7.81 -10.15
CA ALA A 129 -4.55 7.49 -10.64
C ALA A 129 -4.60 6.79 -12.01
N ALA A 130 -5.50 5.82 -12.19
CA ALA A 130 -5.73 5.15 -13.48
C ALA A 130 -6.24 6.13 -14.55
N GLU A 131 -7.11 7.06 -14.20
CA GLU A 131 -7.59 8.10 -15.13
C GLU A 131 -6.49 9.07 -15.56
N VAL A 132 -5.58 9.44 -14.64
CA VAL A 132 -4.37 10.22 -14.99
C VAL A 132 -3.47 9.44 -15.94
N SER A 133 -3.27 8.15 -15.69
CA SER A 133 -2.52 7.26 -16.60
C SER A 133 -3.15 7.19 -17.99
N LEU A 134 -4.46 7.00 -18.07
CA LEU A 134 -5.24 7.02 -19.32
C LEU A 134 -5.09 8.33 -20.07
N LYS A 135 -5.32 9.46 -19.39
CA LYS A 135 -5.24 10.80 -19.95
C LYS A 135 -3.89 11.14 -20.56
N HIS A 136 -2.82 10.74 -19.90
CA HIS A 136 -1.45 11.04 -20.32
C HIS A 136 -0.79 9.91 -21.11
N ARG A 137 -1.47 8.76 -21.27
CA ARG A 137 -0.94 7.54 -21.90
C ARG A 137 0.38 7.07 -21.29
N ILE A 138 0.45 7.04 -19.95
CA ILE A 138 1.62 6.64 -19.17
C ILE A 138 1.28 5.45 -18.27
N PRO A 139 2.24 4.57 -17.95
CA PRO A 139 1.98 3.39 -17.13
C PRO A 139 1.55 3.75 -15.69
N LEU A 140 0.82 2.83 -15.06
CA LEU A 140 0.50 2.84 -13.64
C LEU A 140 1.33 1.77 -12.92
N VAL A 141 1.99 2.14 -11.83
CA VAL A 141 2.70 1.22 -10.93
C VAL A 141 2.04 1.24 -9.56
N CYS A 142 1.70 0.08 -9.02
CA CYS A 142 1.09 -0.04 -7.70
C CYS A 142 1.96 -0.89 -6.76
N PHE A 143 2.35 -0.31 -5.63
CA PHE A 143 2.97 -1.03 -4.51
C PHE A 143 1.90 -1.40 -3.51
N SER A 144 1.53 -2.68 -3.44
CA SER A 144 0.48 -3.16 -2.55
C SER A 144 1.07 -3.64 -1.22
N ALA A 145 0.65 -2.97 -0.12
CA ALA A 145 0.94 -3.36 1.24
C ALA A 145 -0.36 -3.33 2.04
N SER A 146 -1.14 -4.42 2.03
CA SER A 146 -2.52 -4.39 2.52
C SER A 146 -2.97 -5.71 3.14
N GLY A 147 -3.71 -5.60 4.24
CA GLY A 147 -4.44 -6.70 4.85
C GLY A 147 -5.77 -7.06 4.13
N GLY A 148 -6.20 -6.28 3.13
CA GLY A 148 -7.42 -6.52 2.35
C GLY A 148 -8.48 -5.43 2.45
N ALA A 149 -9.76 -5.78 2.29
CA ALA A 149 -10.88 -4.84 2.35
C ALA A 149 -11.11 -4.33 3.78
N ARG A 150 -11.43 -3.03 3.92
CA ARG A 150 -11.68 -2.39 5.22
C ARG A 150 -13.04 -2.79 5.78
N MET A 151 -13.03 -3.59 6.84
CA MET A 151 -14.23 -4.15 7.45
C MET A 151 -15.24 -3.07 7.91
N GLN A 152 -14.76 -1.93 8.38
CA GLN A 152 -15.61 -0.83 8.92
C GLN A 152 -16.48 -0.16 7.86
N GLU A 153 -16.17 -0.32 6.58
CA GLU A 153 -17.01 0.17 5.47
C GLU A 153 -17.87 -0.92 4.82
N ALA A 154 -17.82 -2.15 5.35
CA ALA A 154 -18.66 -3.27 4.94
C ALA A 154 -18.68 -3.47 3.40
N LEU A 155 -19.87 -3.53 2.79
CA LEU A 155 -20.05 -3.72 1.35
C LEU A 155 -19.34 -2.63 0.52
N MET A 156 -19.25 -1.40 1.01
CA MET A 156 -18.59 -0.31 0.27
C MET A 156 -17.11 -0.61 0.03
N SER A 157 -16.41 -1.25 0.99
CA SER A 157 -15.03 -1.71 0.78
C SER A 157 -14.95 -2.79 -0.30
N LEU A 158 -15.88 -3.74 -0.31
CA LEU A 158 -15.91 -4.83 -1.29
C LEU A 158 -16.19 -4.28 -2.70
N MET A 159 -17.05 -3.27 -2.82
CA MET A 159 -17.32 -2.62 -4.12
C MET A 159 -16.10 -1.91 -4.71
N GLN A 160 -15.07 -1.60 -3.91
CA GLN A 160 -13.83 -1.06 -4.44
C GLN A 160 -13.07 -2.09 -5.31
N MET A 161 -13.22 -3.39 -5.04
CA MET A 161 -12.66 -4.44 -5.89
C MET A 161 -13.19 -4.32 -7.32
N ALA A 162 -14.50 -4.23 -7.49
CA ALA A 162 -15.13 -4.06 -8.80
C ALA A 162 -14.73 -2.73 -9.45
N LYS A 163 -14.70 -1.64 -8.67
CA LYS A 163 -14.38 -0.30 -9.15
C LYS A 163 -12.94 -0.20 -9.68
N THR A 164 -11.97 -0.75 -8.96
CA THR A 164 -10.57 -0.75 -9.38
C THR A 164 -10.33 -1.68 -10.57
N SER A 165 -10.99 -2.86 -10.59
CA SER A 165 -10.93 -3.78 -11.74
C SER A 165 -11.48 -3.16 -13.01
N ALA A 166 -12.59 -2.42 -12.94
CA ALA A 166 -13.15 -1.72 -14.08
C ALA A 166 -12.23 -0.61 -14.63
N ALA A 167 -11.51 0.10 -13.75
CA ALA A 167 -10.52 1.08 -14.15
C ALA A 167 -9.33 0.42 -14.88
N LEU A 168 -8.85 -0.71 -14.37
CA LEU A 168 -7.77 -1.48 -15.01
C LEU A 168 -8.19 -2.08 -16.35
N ALA A 169 -9.44 -2.55 -16.49
CA ALA A 169 -9.98 -3.01 -17.77
C ALA A 169 -9.90 -1.91 -18.85
N ARG A 170 -10.30 -0.68 -18.50
CA ARG A 170 -10.18 0.48 -19.42
C ARG A 170 -8.72 0.77 -19.79
N MET A 171 -7.78 0.65 -18.85
CA MET A 171 -6.35 0.82 -19.15
C MET A 171 -5.85 -0.25 -20.12
N SER A 172 -6.28 -1.50 -19.92
CA SER A 172 -5.93 -2.63 -20.80
C SER A 172 -6.50 -2.44 -22.21
N GLU A 173 -7.74 -2.00 -22.36
CA GLU A 173 -8.37 -1.67 -23.66
C GLU A 173 -7.60 -0.60 -24.42
N GLU A 174 -7.04 0.37 -23.72
CA GLU A 174 -6.22 1.46 -24.29
C GLU A 174 -4.73 1.08 -24.44
N GLY A 175 -4.33 -0.12 -24.07
CA GLY A 175 -2.95 -0.61 -24.15
C GLY A 175 -2.00 0.12 -23.21
N ILE A 176 -2.48 0.59 -22.06
CA ILE A 176 -1.68 1.27 -21.05
C ILE A 176 -1.26 0.28 -19.96
N PRO A 177 0.05 0.05 -19.76
CA PRO A 177 0.52 -0.97 -18.83
C PRO A 177 0.18 -0.67 -17.37
N PHE A 178 -0.24 -1.72 -16.65
CA PHE A 178 -0.33 -1.73 -15.20
C PHE A 178 0.70 -2.70 -14.60
N ILE A 179 1.61 -2.18 -13.79
CA ILE A 179 2.65 -2.96 -13.11
C ILE A 179 2.28 -3.08 -11.64
N SER A 180 2.08 -4.30 -11.19
CA SER A 180 1.76 -4.60 -9.78
C SER A 180 2.99 -5.08 -9.04
N VAL A 181 3.40 -4.34 -8.02
CA VAL A 181 4.49 -4.70 -7.12
C VAL A 181 3.90 -5.17 -5.78
N LEU A 182 4.04 -6.47 -5.53
CA LEU A 182 3.50 -7.15 -4.37
C LEU A 182 4.50 -7.05 -3.22
N THR A 183 4.18 -6.23 -2.21
CA THR A 183 5.02 -6.06 -1.03
C THR A 183 4.41 -6.73 0.21
N ASP A 184 5.09 -6.75 1.33
CA ASP A 184 4.66 -7.44 2.55
C ASP A 184 3.74 -6.58 3.43
N PRO A 185 2.49 -7.05 3.71
CA PRO A 185 1.76 -8.15 3.11
C PRO A 185 0.86 -7.70 1.96
N THR A 186 0.48 -8.59 1.04
CA THR A 186 -0.57 -8.35 0.03
C THR A 186 -1.64 -9.41 0.15
N MET A 187 -2.80 -9.07 0.77
CA MET A 187 -3.78 -10.04 1.23
C MET A 187 -5.22 -9.66 0.88
N GLY A 188 -6.12 -10.60 1.05
CA GLY A 188 -7.58 -10.42 1.08
C GLY A 188 -8.15 -9.79 -0.19
N GLY A 189 -9.02 -8.78 -0.03
CA GLY A 189 -9.69 -8.09 -1.14
C GLY A 189 -8.75 -7.35 -2.08
N VAL A 190 -7.55 -6.94 -1.63
CA VAL A 190 -6.56 -6.28 -2.48
C VAL A 190 -5.87 -7.30 -3.38
N SER A 191 -5.44 -8.46 -2.85
CA SER A 191 -4.90 -9.54 -3.67
C SER A 191 -5.96 -10.12 -4.62
N ALA A 192 -7.21 -10.25 -4.17
CA ALA A 192 -8.31 -10.77 -4.99
C ALA A 192 -8.85 -9.75 -6.03
N SER A 193 -8.21 -8.61 -6.19
CA SER A 193 -8.60 -7.58 -7.17
C SER A 193 -7.37 -6.93 -7.80
N LEU A 194 -7.18 -5.64 -7.57
CA LEU A 194 -6.16 -4.83 -8.27
C LEU A 194 -4.75 -5.41 -8.23
N ALA A 195 -4.32 -6.03 -7.11
CA ALA A 195 -2.95 -6.51 -7.00
C ALA A 195 -2.63 -7.69 -7.93
N MET A 196 -3.62 -8.51 -8.29
CA MET A 196 -3.45 -9.66 -9.20
C MET A 196 -3.90 -9.38 -10.64
N LEU A 197 -4.20 -8.13 -10.98
CA LEU A 197 -4.61 -7.71 -12.32
C LEU A 197 -3.52 -6.95 -13.08
N GLY A 198 -2.27 -7.03 -12.63
CA GLY A 198 -1.13 -6.44 -13.33
C GLY A 198 -0.81 -7.15 -14.64
N ASP A 199 -0.41 -6.40 -15.66
CA ASP A 199 0.22 -6.96 -16.87
C ASP A 199 1.60 -7.55 -16.53
N ILE A 200 2.27 -6.96 -15.53
CA ILE A 200 3.52 -7.44 -14.96
C ILE A 200 3.38 -7.49 -13.44
N HIS A 201 3.78 -8.62 -12.84
CA HIS A 201 3.86 -8.78 -11.40
C HIS A 201 5.30 -8.87 -10.95
N ILE A 202 5.65 -8.05 -9.95
CA ILE A 202 6.95 -8.08 -9.28
C ILE A 202 6.66 -8.30 -7.79
N ALA A 203 7.37 -9.21 -7.13
CA ALA A 203 7.19 -9.46 -5.71
C ALA A 203 8.49 -9.18 -4.92
N GLU A 204 8.38 -8.55 -3.78
CA GLU A 204 9.49 -8.50 -2.83
C GLU A 204 9.81 -9.92 -2.30
N PRO A 205 11.08 -10.25 -2.12
CA PRO A 205 11.46 -11.54 -1.57
C PRO A 205 10.81 -11.80 -0.20
N LYS A 206 10.21 -12.97 -0.05
CA LYS A 206 9.54 -13.42 1.19
C LYS A 206 8.32 -12.58 1.62
N ALA A 207 7.77 -11.74 0.74
CA ALA A 207 6.53 -11.04 1.03
C ALA A 207 5.38 -12.04 1.23
N LEU A 208 4.55 -11.80 2.24
CA LEU A 208 3.34 -12.57 2.47
C LEU A 208 2.29 -12.17 1.44
N ILE A 209 2.04 -13.05 0.48
CA ILE A 209 1.08 -12.85 -0.60
C ILE A 209 0.05 -13.98 -0.56
N GLY A 210 -1.23 -13.64 -0.48
CA GLY A 210 -2.29 -14.62 -0.41
C GLY A 210 -3.67 -13.99 -0.28
N PHE A 211 -4.70 -14.82 -0.05
CA PHE A 211 -6.05 -14.34 0.21
C PHE A 211 -6.38 -14.37 1.70
N ALA A 212 -6.40 -15.56 2.30
CA ALA A 212 -6.62 -15.72 3.73
C ALA A 212 -5.30 -15.53 4.50
N GLY A 213 -5.30 -14.64 5.50
CA GLY A 213 -4.15 -14.47 6.38
C GLY A 213 -3.88 -15.67 7.28
N PRO A 214 -2.65 -15.88 7.78
CA PRO A 214 -2.30 -17.01 8.65
C PRO A 214 -3.27 -17.19 9.82
N ARG A 215 -3.66 -16.12 10.48
CA ARG A 215 -4.66 -16.14 11.56
C ARG A 215 -5.99 -16.74 11.16
N VAL A 216 -6.50 -16.40 9.96
CA VAL A 216 -7.78 -16.91 9.47
C VAL A 216 -7.67 -18.41 9.19
N ILE A 217 -6.54 -18.82 8.61
CA ILE A 217 -6.27 -20.23 8.31
C ILE A 217 -6.17 -21.03 9.62
N GLU A 218 -5.38 -20.57 10.59
CA GLU A 218 -5.24 -21.21 11.89
C GLU A 218 -6.57 -21.36 12.62
N GLN A 219 -7.41 -20.32 12.61
CA GLN A 219 -8.72 -20.34 13.28
C GLN A 219 -9.75 -21.21 12.55
N THR A 220 -9.67 -21.32 11.22
CA THR A 220 -10.66 -22.03 10.40
C THR A 220 -10.30 -23.50 10.23
N VAL A 221 -9.04 -23.79 9.91
CA VAL A 221 -8.55 -25.15 9.61
C VAL A 221 -7.83 -25.78 10.80
N ARG A 222 -7.51 -24.99 11.83
CA ARG A 222 -6.78 -25.40 13.04
C ARG A 222 -5.39 -25.98 12.73
N GLN A 223 -4.75 -25.48 11.67
CA GLN A 223 -3.39 -25.81 11.27
C GLN A 223 -2.52 -24.55 11.29
N THR A 224 -1.34 -24.64 11.86
CA THR A 224 -0.30 -23.61 11.76
C THR A 224 0.40 -23.69 10.40
N LEU A 225 0.64 -22.53 9.78
CA LEU A 225 1.40 -22.40 8.53
C LEU A 225 2.87 -22.14 8.83
#